data_a2a4be6c9e9ae3e5403fe8b5016701e3
#
_entry.id   a2a4be6c9e9ae3e5403fe8b5016701e3
#
_cell.length_a   1.000
_cell.length_b   1.000
_cell.length_c   1.000
_cell.angle_alpha   90.00
_cell.angle_beta   90.00
_cell.angle_gamma   90.00
#
_symmetry.space_group_name_H-M   'P 1'
#
loop_
_entity.id
_entity.type
_entity.pdbx_description
1 polymer ?
#
loop_
_entity_poly.entity_id
_entity_poly.type
_entity_poly.pdbx_seq_one_letter_code
_entity_poly.pdbx_strand_id
1 'polypeptide(L)'
;MPNRFTLVLLLALSTSAWAQAPAPADAAPEAAVPSILVVGQRPGPALWKVAKGDHVLWIFGSYSPLPSQMEWRSQQVETVLANSQELLGTPGTVVSVGWSNSLNIITALPFLAGAKKNVDGGSLQDQVPAEVYARWTVLKQKYIGNDAGIEEERPMFAAQTLSSRARSVAGMNGGGAVTQRIYELGKNWKIPITTTSVSVPLENPRETLRDFKKTKLDDVACFTQTIDRFEKDLDTMRRRANAWAMGDLPMMRQLDFPDEKIACNAALMESKWVNNVKGASNMRQRVKASWLAAAEKSLATNRSTLAVLSMSELTSPDGMLAALRTKGYQIDEPE
;
A
#
# COMPACT_ATOMS: atom_id res chain seq x y z
N MET A 1 -7.78 -29.69 -75.69
CA MET A 1 -8.34 -30.99 -75.22
C MET A 1 -7.52 -31.40 -74.02
N PRO A 2 -8.12 -31.86 -72.95
CA PRO A 2 -7.60 -31.81 -71.59
C PRO A 2 -7.00 -33.14 -71.15
N ASN A 3 -6.11 -33.12 -70.20
CA ASN A 3 -5.86 -34.30 -69.38
C ASN A 3 -5.76 -33.90 -67.93
N ARG A 4 -6.77 -34.32 -67.19
CA ARG A 4 -6.85 -34.24 -65.74
C ARG A 4 -6.07 -35.41 -65.12
N PHE A 5 -5.04 -35.14 -64.34
CA PHE A 5 -4.50 -36.15 -63.46
C PHE A 5 -4.96 -35.85 -62.05
N THR A 6 -5.82 -36.72 -61.54
CA THR A 6 -6.28 -36.73 -60.14
C THR A 6 -5.26 -37.46 -59.30
N LEU A 7 -4.59 -36.75 -58.40
CA LEU A 7 -3.70 -37.36 -57.43
C LEU A 7 -4.48 -37.63 -56.16
N VAL A 8 -4.70 -38.90 -55.86
CA VAL A 8 -5.31 -39.37 -54.60
C VAL A 8 -4.22 -39.45 -53.54
N LEU A 9 -4.26 -38.58 -52.55
CA LEU A 9 -3.36 -38.58 -51.39
C LEU A 9 -4.01 -39.40 -50.26
N LEU A 10 -3.48 -40.60 -50.02
CA LEU A 10 -3.85 -41.42 -48.86
C LEU A 10 -3.21 -40.82 -47.59
N LEU A 11 -4.03 -40.22 -46.71
CA LEU A 11 -3.62 -39.83 -45.38
C LEU A 11 -3.70 -41.05 -44.42
N ALA A 12 -2.56 -41.56 -44.01
CA ALA A 12 -2.47 -42.54 -42.93
C ALA A 12 -2.68 -41.79 -41.56
N LEU A 13 -3.80 -42.03 -40.92
CA LEU A 13 -4.08 -41.57 -39.54
C LEU A 13 -3.31 -42.44 -38.57
N SER A 14 -2.20 -41.94 -38.07
CA SER A 14 -1.50 -42.50 -36.90
C SER A 14 -2.18 -41.96 -35.62
N THR A 15 -2.95 -42.78 -34.96
CA THR A 15 -3.53 -42.52 -33.63
C THR A 15 -2.44 -42.66 -32.59
N SER A 16 -1.85 -41.55 -32.19
CA SER A 16 -0.99 -41.49 -31.00
C SER A 16 -1.89 -41.54 -29.76
N ALA A 17 -1.87 -42.64 -29.03
CA ALA A 17 -2.48 -42.74 -27.72
C ALA A 17 -1.69 -41.86 -26.74
N TRP A 18 -2.24 -40.73 -26.37
CA TRP A 18 -1.71 -39.92 -25.28
C TRP A 18 -2.12 -40.60 -23.96
N ALA A 19 -1.12 -41.13 -23.27
CA ALA A 19 -1.29 -41.57 -21.89
C ALA A 19 -1.59 -40.30 -21.04
N GLN A 20 -2.81 -40.18 -20.57
CA GLN A 20 -3.17 -39.19 -19.58
C GLN A 20 -2.44 -39.50 -18.29
N ALA A 21 -1.52 -38.61 -17.88
CA ALA A 21 -1.00 -38.59 -16.52
C ALA A 21 -2.17 -38.39 -15.54
N PRO A 22 -2.17 -39.12 -14.39
CA PRO A 22 -3.21 -38.89 -13.39
C PRO A 22 -3.18 -37.43 -12.94
N ALA A 23 -4.35 -36.80 -12.95
CA ALA A 23 -4.53 -35.45 -12.42
C ALA A 23 -4.06 -35.43 -10.96
N PRO A 24 -3.37 -34.36 -10.51
CA PRO A 24 -3.06 -34.20 -9.10
C PRO A 24 -4.39 -34.21 -8.33
N ALA A 25 -4.45 -35.04 -7.29
CA ALA A 25 -5.61 -35.14 -6.40
C ALA A 25 -6.02 -33.73 -5.98
N ASP A 26 -7.31 -33.41 -6.15
CA ASP A 26 -7.93 -32.18 -5.68
C ASP A 26 -7.50 -31.93 -4.24
N ALA A 27 -6.64 -30.94 -4.04
CA ALA A 27 -6.49 -30.31 -2.75
C ALA A 27 -7.88 -29.76 -2.42
N ALA A 28 -8.53 -30.33 -1.42
CA ALA A 28 -9.82 -29.86 -0.95
C ALA A 28 -9.74 -28.34 -0.78
N PRO A 29 -10.71 -27.56 -1.28
CA PRO A 29 -10.70 -26.13 -1.11
C PRO A 29 -10.62 -25.85 0.38
N GLU A 30 -9.54 -25.21 0.82
CA GLU A 30 -9.39 -24.70 2.18
C GLU A 30 -10.65 -23.89 2.46
N ALA A 31 -11.47 -24.36 3.39
CA ALA A 31 -12.78 -23.80 3.65
C ALA A 31 -12.63 -22.29 3.84
N ALA A 32 -13.24 -21.50 2.97
CA ALA A 32 -13.28 -20.06 3.09
C ALA A 32 -13.78 -19.74 4.51
N VAL A 33 -12.91 -19.17 5.34
CA VAL A 33 -13.28 -18.76 6.70
C VAL A 33 -14.45 -17.79 6.53
N PRO A 34 -15.64 -18.08 7.06
CA PRO A 34 -16.80 -17.24 6.88
C PRO A 34 -16.46 -15.84 7.39
N SER A 35 -16.69 -14.82 6.57
CA SER A 35 -16.64 -13.45 7.02
C SER A 35 -17.68 -13.31 8.13
N ILE A 36 -17.25 -13.19 9.39
CA ILE A 36 -18.17 -12.97 10.49
C ILE A 36 -18.74 -11.57 10.33
N LEU A 37 -19.90 -11.48 9.72
CA LEU A 37 -20.72 -10.27 9.75
C LEU A 37 -21.25 -10.13 11.18
N VAL A 38 -20.55 -9.38 12.02
CA VAL A 38 -21.06 -9.03 13.35
C VAL A 38 -22.15 -7.98 13.14
N VAL A 39 -23.39 -8.42 13.12
CA VAL A 39 -24.59 -7.56 13.10
C VAL A 39 -24.79 -6.98 14.50
N GLY A 40 -23.99 -6.02 14.86
CA GLY A 40 -24.19 -5.13 15.99
C GLY A 40 -24.34 -3.70 15.48
N GLN A 41 -25.14 -2.85 16.12
CA GLN A 41 -25.35 -1.45 15.75
C GLN A 41 -24.10 -0.61 16.06
N ARG A 42 -22.96 -0.90 15.45
CA ARG A 42 -21.77 -0.07 15.54
C ARG A 42 -21.73 0.92 14.38
N PRO A 43 -21.29 2.17 14.62
CA PRO A 43 -21.47 3.29 13.66
C PRO A 43 -20.68 3.16 12.35
N GLY A 44 -19.78 2.23 12.22
CA GLY A 44 -18.84 2.11 11.08
C GLY A 44 -17.45 2.60 11.43
N PRO A 45 -16.55 2.80 10.45
CA PRO A 45 -15.22 3.28 10.69
C PRO A 45 -15.19 4.64 11.38
N ALA A 46 -14.22 4.81 12.26
CA ALA A 46 -14.13 5.96 13.15
C ALA A 46 -13.92 7.29 12.42
N LEU A 47 -14.63 8.32 12.89
CA LEU A 47 -14.50 9.71 12.47
C LEU A 47 -14.10 10.56 13.67
N TRP A 48 -12.95 11.23 13.59
CA TRP A 48 -12.52 12.22 14.57
C TRP A 48 -13.08 13.58 14.21
N LYS A 49 -13.43 14.37 15.21
CA LYS A 49 -13.88 15.72 15.02
C LYS A 49 -12.87 16.69 15.62
N VAL A 50 -12.34 17.58 14.79
CA VAL A 50 -11.50 18.69 15.22
C VAL A 50 -12.28 19.98 15.07
N ALA A 51 -12.38 20.76 16.15
CA ALA A 51 -13.22 21.95 16.18
C ALA A 51 -12.41 23.23 16.45
N LYS A 52 -12.87 24.33 15.85
CA LYS A 52 -12.43 25.69 16.12
C LYS A 52 -13.64 26.63 16.02
N GLY A 53 -14.26 26.95 17.15
CA GLY A 53 -15.55 27.65 17.15
C GLY A 53 -16.65 26.81 16.49
N ASP A 54 -17.32 27.36 15.49
CA ASP A 54 -18.35 26.70 14.69
C ASP A 54 -17.82 25.97 13.43
N HIS A 55 -16.50 25.97 13.25
CA HIS A 55 -15.80 25.27 12.16
C HIS A 55 -15.35 23.88 12.58
N VAL A 56 -15.60 22.89 11.73
CA VAL A 56 -15.32 21.49 12.01
C VAL A 56 -14.52 20.85 10.87
N LEU A 57 -13.43 20.20 11.24
CA LEU A 57 -12.70 19.28 10.39
C LEU A 57 -12.99 17.86 10.86
N TRP A 58 -13.74 17.12 10.08
CA TRP A 58 -13.97 15.71 10.26
C TRP A 58 -12.80 14.93 9.66
N ILE A 59 -12.24 13.98 10.38
CA ILE A 59 -11.13 13.19 9.89
C ILE A 59 -11.53 11.72 9.86
N PHE A 60 -11.58 11.17 8.66
CA PHE A 60 -11.82 9.75 8.44
C PHE A 60 -10.52 8.97 8.54
N GLY A 61 -10.48 7.98 9.44
CA GLY A 61 -9.36 7.08 9.62
C GLY A 61 -9.35 5.96 8.59
N SER A 62 -8.54 6.06 7.54
CA SER A 62 -8.36 4.98 6.58
C SER A 62 -7.43 3.91 7.11
N TYR A 63 -7.73 2.64 6.80
CA TYR A 63 -6.92 1.49 7.18
C TYR A 63 -6.56 0.63 5.97
N SER A 64 -5.39 0.02 6.01
CA SER A 64 -4.91 -0.96 5.04
C SER A 64 -3.91 -1.91 5.74
N PRO A 65 -3.94 -3.21 5.43
CA PRO A 65 -4.73 -3.86 4.38
C PRO A 65 -6.17 -4.19 4.83
N LEU A 66 -7.10 -4.19 3.87
CA LEU A 66 -8.48 -4.61 4.07
C LEU A 66 -8.81 -5.81 3.15
N PRO A 67 -9.78 -6.67 3.51
CA PRO A 67 -10.33 -7.65 2.58
C PRO A 67 -10.84 -6.99 1.30
N SER A 68 -10.63 -7.65 0.15
CA SER A 68 -10.99 -7.10 -1.17
C SER A 68 -12.49 -6.86 -1.35
N GLN A 69 -13.32 -7.63 -0.65
CA GLN A 69 -14.78 -7.55 -0.69
C GLN A 69 -15.36 -7.14 0.66
N MET A 70 -14.62 -6.32 1.42
CA MET A 70 -15.09 -5.90 2.73
C MET A 70 -16.25 -4.91 2.61
N GLU A 71 -17.38 -5.26 3.15
CA GLU A 71 -18.47 -4.33 3.38
C GLU A 71 -18.18 -3.48 4.63
N TRP A 72 -18.35 -2.19 4.51
CA TRP A 72 -18.23 -1.24 5.60
C TRP A 72 -19.36 -0.22 5.56
N ARG A 73 -19.78 0.28 6.71
CA ARG A 73 -20.85 1.25 6.80
C ARG A 73 -20.35 2.64 6.42
N SER A 74 -20.59 3.04 5.16
CA SER A 74 -20.15 4.33 4.62
C SER A 74 -21.07 5.49 4.92
N GLN A 75 -22.31 5.22 5.38
CA GLN A 75 -23.38 6.23 5.49
C GLN A 75 -22.99 7.46 6.32
N GLN A 76 -22.30 7.27 7.45
CA GLN A 76 -21.86 8.40 8.27
C GLN A 76 -20.82 9.26 7.54
N VAL A 77 -19.84 8.63 6.88
CA VAL A 77 -18.82 9.33 6.10
C VAL A 77 -19.44 10.04 4.91
N GLU A 78 -20.38 9.38 4.21
CA GLU A 78 -21.11 9.96 3.09
C GLU A 78 -21.94 11.18 3.54
N THR A 79 -22.62 11.09 4.68
CA THR A 79 -23.38 12.21 5.24
C THR A 79 -22.47 13.40 5.58
N VAL A 80 -21.33 13.14 6.22
CA VAL A 80 -20.35 14.19 6.53
C VAL A 80 -19.80 14.81 5.26
N LEU A 81 -19.40 13.98 4.27
CA LEU A 81 -18.88 14.46 3.00
C LEU A 81 -19.91 15.33 2.26
N ALA A 82 -21.18 14.89 2.19
CA ALA A 82 -22.25 15.64 1.51
C ALA A 82 -22.48 17.04 2.13
N ASN A 83 -22.22 17.20 3.42
CA ASN A 83 -22.33 18.47 4.14
C ASN A 83 -20.99 19.24 4.24
N SER A 84 -19.93 18.74 3.61
CA SER A 84 -18.62 19.38 3.63
C SER A 84 -18.42 20.31 2.44
N GLN A 85 -17.77 21.43 2.70
CA GLN A 85 -17.41 22.42 1.67
C GLN A 85 -16.12 22.04 0.96
N GLU A 86 -15.35 21.10 1.50
CA GLU A 86 -14.07 20.68 0.99
C GLU A 86 -13.74 19.25 1.44
N LEU A 87 -13.02 18.51 0.61
CA LEU A 87 -12.37 17.25 0.94
C LEU A 87 -10.85 17.45 0.93
N LEU A 88 -10.20 17.33 2.09
CA LEU A 88 -8.75 17.30 2.16
C LEU A 88 -8.24 15.91 1.82
N GLY A 89 -7.37 15.85 0.82
CA GLY A 89 -6.74 14.63 0.37
C GLY A 89 -5.77 14.03 1.39
N THR A 90 -5.45 12.75 1.20
CA THR A 90 -4.43 12.09 1.99
C THR A 90 -3.06 12.76 1.81
N PRO A 91 -2.32 12.96 2.92
CA PRO A 91 -0.94 13.44 2.82
C PRO A 91 -0.06 12.43 2.08
N GLY A 92 0.93 12.91 1.37
CA GLY A 92 1.81 12.02 0.63
C GLY A 92 2.88 12.76 -0.15
N THR A 93 3.60 12.00 -0.96
CA THR A 93 4.62 12.51 -1.86
C THR A 93 4.27 12.13 -3.28
N VAL A 94 4.37 13.07 -4.19
CA VAL A 94 4.19 12.85 -5.62
C VAL A 94 5.51 13.15 -6.33
N VAL A 95 6.03 12.18 -7.07
CA VAL A 95 7.18 12.43 -7.94
C VAL A 95 6.68 13.18 -9.16
N SER A 96 7.17 14.39 -9.36
CA SER A 96 6.85 15.19 -10.53
C SER A 96 7.99 15.16 -11.53
N VAL A 97 7.63 14.92 -12.78
CA VAL A 97 8.58 15.01 -13.90
C VAL A 97 8.20 16.23 -14.72
N GLY A 98 9.13 17.15 -14.87
CA GLY A 98 8.90 18.32 -15.70
C GLY A 98 8.55 17.93 -17.14
N TRP A 99 7.72 18.72 -17.81
CA TRP A 99 7.32 18.48 -19.22
C TRP A 99 8.53 18.26 -20.14
N SER A 100 9.60 19.02 -19.95
CA SER A 100 10.88 18.87 -20.67
C SER A 100 11.58 17.52 -20.41
N ASN A 101 11.25 16.84 -19.33
CA ASN A 101 11.86 15.56 -18.91
C ASN A 101 10.99 14.33 -19.22
N SER A 102 9.82 14.51 -19.81
CA SER A 102 8.92 13.39 -20.15
C SER A 102 9.56 12.37 -21.10
N LEU A 103 10.35 12.81 -22.07
CA LEU A 103 11.16 11.94 -22.93
C LEU A 103 12.28 11.23 -22.15
N ASN A 104 12.79 11.83 -21.07
CA ASN A 104 13.83 11.23 -20.24
C ASN A 104 13.28 10.06 -19.41
N ILE A 105 11.99 9.98 -19.12
CA ILE A 105 11.37 8.82 -18.48
C ILE A 105 11.44 7.60 -19.40
N ILE A 106 11.00 7.74 -20.65
CA ILE A 106 11.02 6.65 -21.63
C ILE A 106 12.45 6.12 -21.80
N THR A 107 13.41 7.02 -21.87
CA THR A 107 14.83 6.68 -21.99
C THR A 107 15.46 6.18 -20.68
N ALA A 108 14.78 6.34 -19.54
CA ALA A 108 15.19 5.78 -18.25
C ALA A 108 14.65 4.35 -18.02
N LEU A 109 13.62 3.91 -18.75
CA LEU A 109 13.04 2.58 -18.60
C LEU A 109 14.06 1.43 -18.64
N PRO A 110 15.06 1.40 -19.57
CA PRO A 110 16.09 0.34 -19.56
C PRO A 110 16.91 0.34 -18.26
N PHE A 111 17.03 1.47 -17.57
CA PHE A 111 17.77 1.58 -16.31
C PHE A 111 17.01 1.01 -15.11
N LEU A 112 15.69 0.76 -15.23
CA LEU A 112 14.91 0.04 -14.22
C LEU A 112 15.32 -1.44 -14.14
N ALA A 113 15.80 -2.01 -15.26
CA ALA A 113 16.30 -3.39 -15.26
C ALA A 113 17.44 -3.52 -14.23
N GLY A 114 17.30 -4.49 -13.32
CA GLY A 114 18.27 -4.73 -12.26
C GLY A 114 18.31 -3.69 -11.12
N ALA A 115 17.42 -2.69 -11.08
CA ALA A 115 17.35 -1.74 -9.97
C ALA A 115 16.98 -2.40 -8.62
N LYS A 116 16.29 -3.53 -8.68
CA LYS A 116 15.94 -4.32 -7.51
C LYS A 116 17.02 -5.28 -7.05
N LYS A 117 18.02 -5.56 -7.91
CA LYS A 117 19.05 -6.55 -7.62
C LYS A 117 20.05 -6.05 -6.58
N ASN A 118 20.65 -6.99 -5.88
CA ASN A 118 21.73 -6.70 -4.94
C ASN A 118 22.91 -6.00 -5.63
N VAL A 119 23.45 -4.98 -4.98
CA VAL A 119 24.52 -4.13 -5.54
C VAL A 119 25.77 -4.96 -5.83
N ASP A 120 26.07 -5.91 -4.94
CA ASP A 120 27.29 -6.73 -4.98
C ASP A 120 27.08 -8.01 -5.81
N GLY A 121 25.91 -8.18 -6.45
CA GLY A 121 25.58 -9.38 -7.24
C GLY A 121 25.39 -10.65 -6.41
N GLY A 122 25.42 -10.56 -5.08
CA GLY A 122 25.19 -11.67 -4.15
C GLY A 122 23.71 -12.07 -4.07
N SER A 123 23.49 -13.26 -3.49
CA SER A 123 22.14 -13.76 -3.23
C SER A 123 21.51 -13.07 -2.02
N LEU A 124 20.18 -13.16 -1.90
CA LEU A 124 19.45 -12.70 -0.71
C LEU A 124 19.96 -13.39 0.57
N GLN A 125 20.37 -14.67 0.46
CA GLN A 125 20.96 -15.44 1.55
C GLN A 125 22.22 -14.79 2.11
N ASP A 126 23.03 -14.16 1.27
CA ASP A 126 24.28 -13.50 1.68
C ASP A 126 24.02 -12.13 2.36
N GLN A 127 22.81 -11.58 2.20
CA GLN A 127 22.46 -10.23 2.67
C GLN A 127 21.74 -10.22 4.02
N VAL A 128 21.19 -11.37 4.46
CA VAL A 128 20.35 -11.45 5.67
C VAL A 128 20.87 -12.52 6.64
N PRO A 129 20.55 -12.45 7.95
CA PRO A 129 20.93 -13.50 8.91
C PRO A 129 20.38 -14.87 8.49
N ALA A 130 21.17 -15.92 8.70
CA ALA A 130 20.83 -17.29 8.28
C ALA A 130 19.47 -17.77 8.84
N GLU A 131 19.15 -17.41 10.07
CA GLU A 131 17.87 -17.72 10.71
C GLU A 131 16.68 -17.03 10.03
N VAL A 132 16.86 -15.77 9.60
CA VAL A 132 15.84 -15.01 8.86
C VAL A 132 15.67 -15.61 7.47
N TYR A 133 16.75 -15.99 6.82
CA TYR A 133 16.69 -16.64 5.51
C TYR A 133 15.99 -18.00 5.57
N ALA A 134 16.22 -18.80 6.60
CA ALA A 134 15.51 -20.06 6.77
C ALA A 134 13.99 -19.87 6.88
N ARG A 135 13.54 -18.85 7.59
CA ARG A 135 12.13 -18.47 7.69
C ARG A 135 11.58 -17.93 6.37
N TRP A 136 12.38 -17.13 5.67
CA TRP A 136 12.06 -16.65 4.32
C TRP A 136 11.77 -17.80 3.36
N THR A 137 12.59 -18.84 3.32
CA THR A 137 12.39 -19.96 2.38
C THR A 137 11.05 -20.63 2.55
N VAL A 138 10.54 -20.75 3.79
CA VAL A 138 9.20 -21.28 4.09
C VAL A 138 8.11 -20.37 3.54
N LEU A 139 8.21 -19.08 3.83
CA LEU A 139 7.21 -18.09 3.37
C LEU A 139 7.26 -17.89 1.85
N LYS A 140 8.46 -17.91 1.26
CA LYS A 140 8.64 -17.86 -0.20
C LYS A 140 7.92 -19.03 -0.86
N GLN A 141 8.16 -20.26 -0.40
CA GLN A 141 7.51 -21.43 -0.96
C GLN A 141 5.98 -21.33 -0.84
N LYS A 142 5.48 -20.81 0.28
CA LYS A 142 4.04 -20.68 0.54
C LYS A 142 3.35 -19.62 -0.33
N TYR A 143 3.97 -18.47 -0.55
CA TYR A 143 3.30 -17.32 -1.14
C TYR A 143 3.81 -16.92 -2.53
N ILE A 144 5.05 -17.27 -2.88
CA ILE A 144 5.72 -16.86 -4.12
C ILE A 144 5.96 -18.07 -5.02
N GLY A 145 6.32 -19.23 -4.42
CA GLY A 145 6.66 -20.44 -5.15
C GLY A 145 8.12 -20.45 -5.64
N ASN A 146 8.35 -21.03 -6.81
CA ASN A 146 9.69 -21.33 -7.33
C ASN A 146 10.35 -20.18 -8.12
N ASP A 147 10.02 -18.93 -7.82
CA ASP A 147 10.69 -17.78 -8.44
C ASP A 147 12.13 -17.69 -7.95
N ALA A 148 13.09 -18.06 -8.82
CA ALA A 148 14.52 -17.97 -8.52
C ALA A 148 15.04 -16.53 -8.63
N GLY A 149 14.40 -15.69 -9.42
CA GLY A 149 14.86 -14.31 -9.67
C GLY A 149 14.80 -13.43 -8.44
N ILE A 150 13.87 -13.74 -7.50
CA ILE A 150 13.72 -12.98 -6.25
C ILE A 150 14.92 -13.16 -5.31
N GLU A 151 15.68 -14.25 -5.44
CA GLU A 151 16.87 -14.49 -4.62
C GLU A 151 18.06 -13.57 -4.97
N GLU A 152 17.98 -12.89 -6.11
CA GLU A 152 18.95 -11.87 -6.51
C GLU A 152 18.52 -10.45 -6.11
N GLU A 153 17.31 -10.31 -5.58
CA GLU A 153 16.77 -8.99 -5.19
C GLU A 153 17.32 -8.55 -3.82
N ARG A 154 17.39 -7.23 -3.63
CA ARG A 154 17.68 -6.62 -2.32
C ARG A 154 16.62 -7.03 -1.31
N PRO A 155 16.95 -7.17 -0.03
CA PRO A 155 16.01 -7.58 1.02
C PRO A 155 14.69 -6.81 1.00
N MET A 156 14.70 -5.49 0.82
CA MET A 156 13.51 -4.66 0.76
C MET A 156 12.56 -5.04 -0.39
N PHE A 157 13.07 -5.36 -1.57
CA PHE A 157 12.22 -5.71 -2.71
C PHE A 157 11.67 -7.12 -2.60
N ALA A 158 12.46 -8.05 -2.08
CA ALA A 158 11.99 -9.39 -1.75
C ALA A 158 10.88 -9.33 -0.68
N ALA A 159 11.05 -8.50 0.37
CA ALA A 159 10.04 -8.23 1.38
C ALA A 159 8.76 -7.64 0.77
N GLN A 160 8.88 -6.67 -0.14
CA GLN A 160 7.74 -6.05 -0.82
C GLN A 160 6.96 -7.07 -1.67
N THR A 161 7.68 -7.95 -2.37
CA THR A 161 7.08 -9.01 -3.18
C THR A 161 6.36 -10.02 -2.28
N LEU A 162 6.97 -10.47 -1.19
CA LEU A 162 6.33 -11.34 -0.20
C LEU A 162 5.06 -10.70 0.35
N SER A 163 5.15 -9.45 0.82
CA SER A 163 4.04 -8.69 1.38
C SER A 163 2.86 -8.59 0.38
N SER A 164 3.16 -8.30 -0.88
CA SER A 164 2.14 -8.21 -1.93
C SER A 164 1.49 -9.57 -2.22
N ARG A 165 2.28 -10.63 -2.36
CA ARG A 165 1.79 -11.98 -2.65
C ARG A 165 1.00 -12.56 -1.47
N ALA A 166 1.52 -12.45 -0.25
CA ALA A 166 0.84 -12.95 0.95
C ALA A 166 -0.51 -12.25 1.16
N ARG A 167 -0.58 -10.92 0.99
CA ARG A 167 -1.86 -10.18 1.03
C ARG A 167 -2.82 -10.62 -0.07
N SER A 168 -2.31 -10.84 -1.28
CA SER A 168 -3.14 -11.30 -2.40
C SER A 168 -3.75 -12.67 -2.12
N VAL A 169 -2.93 -13.63 -1.68
CA VAL A 169 -3.40 -14.97 -1.30
C VAL A 169 -4.41 -14.91 -0.14
N ALA A 170 -4.19 -14.01 0.82
CA ALA A 170 -5.10 -13.80 1.94
C ALA A 170 -6.36 -13.00 1.58
N GLY A 171 -6.50 -12.54 0.33
CA GLY A 171 -7.62 -11.70 -0.09
C GLY A 171 -7.63 -10.28 0.53
N MET A 172 -6.48 -9.80 0.99
CA MET A 172 -6.32 -8.55 1.76
C MET A 172 -5.83 -7.38 0.90
N ASN A 173 -6.47 -7.13 -0.24
CA ASN A 173 -6.05 -6.09 -1.19
C ASN A 173 -7.00 -4.87 -1.24
N GLY A 174 -8.02 -4.82 -0.38
CA GLY A 174 -9.12 -3.86 -0.49
C GLY A 174 -8.87 -2.47 0.10
N GLY A 175 -7.76 -2.24 0.81
CA GLY A 175 -7.55 -0.98 1.57
C GLY A 175 -7.61 0.30 0.74
N GLY A 176 -7.20 0.27 -0.52
CA GLY A 176 -7.28 1.42 -1.43
C GLY A 176 -8.70 1.76 -1.89
N ALA A 177 -9.58 0.76 -1.99
CA ALA A 177 -10.93 0.93 -2.52
C ALA A 177 -11.79 1.87 -1.66
N VAL A 178 -11.63 1.85 -0.34
CA VAL A 178 -12.37 2.73 0.57
C VAL A 178 -12.02 4.21 0.34
N THR A 179 -10.73 4.53 0.30
CA THR A 179 -10.27 5.89 0.03
C THR A 179 -10.67 6.34 -1.38
N GLN A 180 -10.53 5.47 -2.37
CA GLN A 180 -10.95 5.75 -3.74
C GLN A 180 -12.45 6.05 -3.81
N ARG A 181 -13.29 5.29 -3.10
CA ARG A 181 -14.74 5.53 -3.05
C ARG A 181 -15.08 6.92 -2.50
N ILE A 182 -14.38 7.37 -1.44
CA ILE A 182 -14.58 8.72 -0.88
C ILE A 182 -14.23 9.80 -1.91
N TYR A 183 -13.13 9.64 -2.63
CA TYR A 183 -12.74 10.58 -3.70
C TYR A 183 -13.73 10.59 -4.87
N GLU A 184 -14.24 9.43 -5.26
CA GLU A 184 -15.25 9.33 -6.31
C GLU A 184 -16.56 10.03 -5.92
N LEU A 185 -17.01 9.85 -4.68
CA LEU A 185 -18.17 10.57 -4.14
C LEU A 185 -17.93 12.08 -4.13
N GLY A 186 -16.77 12.53 -3.64
CA GLY A 186 -16.41 13.95 -3.65
C GLY A 186 -16.45 14.55 -5.06
N LYS A 187 -15.90 13.84 -6.05
CA LYS A 187 -15.95 14.26 -7.46
C LYS A 187 -17.37 14.31 -8.00
N ASN A 188 -18.17 13.27 -7.76
CA ASN A 188 -19.54 13.16 -8.24
C ASN A 188 -20.45 14.25 -7.65
N TRP A 189 -20.22 14.62 -6.40
CA TRP A 189 -20.95 15.69 -5.71
C TRP A 189 -20.31 17.07 -5.91
N LYS A 190 -19.26 17.16 -6.75
CA LYS A 190 -18.55 18.40 -7.08
C LYS A 190 -17.97 19.12 -5.85
N ILE A 191 -17.57 18.37 -4.84
CA ILE A 191 -16.92 18.91 -3.66
C ILE A 191 -15.45 19.20 -4.02
N PRO A 192 -14.94 20.40 -3.76
CA PRO A 192 -13.53 20.74 -4.00
C PRO A 192 -12.60 19.77 -3.26
N ILE A 193 -11.61 19.22 -3.97
CA ILE A 193 -10.62 18.32 -3.38
C ILE A 193 -9.28 19.04 -3.33
N THR A 194 -8.80 19.31 -2.12
CA THR A 194 -7.49 19.92 -1.90
C THR A 194 -6.42 18.86 -1.74
N THR A 195 -5.44 18.88 -2.64
CA THR A 195 -4.28 17.99 -2.58
C THR A 195 -3.29 18.48 -1.54
N THR A 196 -2.91 17.61 -0.61
CA THR A 196 -1.94 17.91 0.45
C THR A 196 -0.59 17.23 0.24
N SER A 197 -0.42 16.56 -0.90
CA SER A 197 0.83 15.90 -1.26
C SER A 197 1.93 16.91 -1.62
N VAL A 198 3.15 16.58 -1.24
CA VAL A 198 4.35 17.36 -1.57
C VAL A 198 4.98 16.81 -2.84
N SER A 199 5.26 17.69 -3.80
CA SER A 199 5.94 17.32 -5.03
C SER A 199 7.46 17.24 -4.84
N VAL A 200 8.04 16.15 -5.36
CA VAL A 200 9.51 15.97 -5.48
C VAL A 200 9.85 15.97 -6.96
N PRO A 201 10.57 16.97 -7.44
CA PRO A 201 10.96 17.03 -8.84
C PRO A 201 12.00 15.95 -9.15
N LEU A 202 11.75 15.14 -10.15
CA LEU A 202 12.73 14.21 -10.71
C LEU A 202 13.40 14.86 -11.93
N GLU A 203 14.49 15.58 -11.69
CA GLU A 203 15.18 16.33 -12.74
C GLU A 203 15.94 15.40 -13.70
N ASN A 204 16.66 14.42 -13.18
CA ASN A 204 17.50 13.50 -13.94
C ASN A 204 17.17 12.02 -13.67
N PRO A 205 16.07 11.46 -14.23
CA PRO A 205 15.63 10.10 -13.92
C PRO A 205 16.71 9.03 -14.15
N ARG A 206 17.51 9.16 -15.21
CA ARG A 206 18.58 8.20 -15.52
C ARG A 206 19.69 8.19 -14.49
N GLU A 207 20.14 9.36 -14.09
CA GLU A 207 21.19 9.53 -13.09
C GLU A 207 20.71 9.03 -11.73
N THR A 208 19.52 9.48 -11.33
CA THR A 208 18.86 9.04 -10.09
C THR A 208 18.75 7.50 -10.00
N LEU A 209 18.35 6.83 -11.09
CA LEU A 209 18.27 5.37 -11.14
C LEU A 209 19.66 4.71 -11.14
N ARG A 210 20.63 5.30 -11.82
CA ARG A 210 22.02 4.80 -11.82
C ARG A 210 22.61 4.86 -10.41
N ASP A 211 22.41 5.96 -9.71
CA ASP A 211 22.89 6.15 -8.34
C ASP A 211 22.17 5.23 -7.37
N PHE A 212 20.86 5.05 -7.53
CA PHE A 212 20.09 4.07 -6.76
C PHE A 212 20.65 2.66 -6.91
N LYS A 213 20.97 2.23 -8.14
CA LYS A 213 21.56 0.90 -8.39
C LYS A 213 22.87 0.67 -7.66
N LYS A 214 23.65 1.71 -7.44
CA LYS A 214 24.96 1.64 -6.76
C LYS A 214 24.83 1.81 -5.23
N THR A 215 23.67 2.24 -4.75
CA THR A 215 23.48 2.51 -3.33
C THR A 215 23.16 1.22 -2.59
N LYS A 216 23.94 0.87 -1.57
CA LYS A 216 23.61 -0.18 -0.61
C LYS A 216 22.58 0.40 0.38
N LEU A 217 21.48 -0.33 0.58
CA LEU A 217 20.45 0.02 1.55
C LEU A 217 20.70 -0.75 2.85
N ASP A 218 20.35 -0.15 3.98
CA ASP A 218 20.27 -0.84 5.26
C ASP A 218 18.85 -1.37 5.45
N ASP A 219 18.51 -2.43 4.72
CA ASP A 219 17.15 -2.92 4.56
C ASP A 219 16.88 -4.31 5.19
N VAL A 220 17.85 -4.84 5.95
CA VAL A 220 17.69 -6.11 6.67
C VAL A 220 16.58 -6.04 7.70
N ALA A 221 16.44 -4.92 8.43
CA ALA A 221 15.36 -4.72 9.38
C ALA A 221 13.99 -4.70 8.70
N CYS A 222 13.86 -4.04 7.54
CA CYS A 222 12.66 -4.07 6.71
C CYS A 222 12.25 -5.50 6.35
N PHE A 223 13.22 -6.29 5.88
CA PHE A 223 13.00 -7.69 5.50
C PHE A 223 12.57 -8.55 6.69
N THR A 224 13.30 -8.45 7.81
CA THR A 224 13.03 -9.23 9.03
C THR A 224 11.64 -8.94 9.59
N GLN A 225 11.25 -7.67 9.70
CA GLN A 225 9.92 -7.29 10.19
C GLN A 225 8.80 -7.76 9.25
N THR A 226 9.08 -7.78 7.94
CA THR A 226 8.11 -8.34 6.98
C THR A 226 7.94 -9.85 7.17
N ILE A 227 9.05 -10.60 7.38
CA ILE A 227 9.00 -12.03 7.71
C ILE A 227 8.18 -12.26 8.98
N ASP A 228 8.50 -11.56 10.08
CA ASP A 228 7.79 -11.65 11.36
C ASP A 228 6.29 -11.47 11.19
N ARG A 229 5.90 -10.48 10.39
CA ARG A 229 4.50 -10.16 10.13
C ARG A 229 3.76 -11.29 9.41
N PHE A 230 4.32 -11.82 8.33
CA PHE A 230 3.62 -12.82 7.52
C PHE A 230 3.70 -14.24 8.09
N GLU A 231 4.56 -14.51 9.06
CA GLU A 231 4.50 -15.75 9.83
C GLU A 231 3.36 -15.79 10.84
N LYS A 232 3.08 -14.65 11.48
CA LYS A 232 2.29 -14.64 12.72
C LYS A 232 0.98 -13.87 12.62
N ASP A 233 0.77 -13.05 11.56
CA ASP A 233 -0.16 -11.93 11.69
C ASP A 233 -1.31 -11.86 10.66
N LEU A 234 -1.50 -12.84 9.78
CA LEU A 234 -2.60 -12.77 8.80
C LEU A 234 -3.98 -12.75 9.45
N ASP A 235 -4.18 -13.55 10.51
CA ASP A 235 -5.45 -13.56 11.25
C ASP A 235 -5.63 -12.27 12.06
N THR A 236 -4.55 -11.74 12.62
CA THR A 236 -4.57 -10.44 13.31
C THR A 236 -4.87 -9.31 12.33
N MET A 237 -4.35 -9.34 11.10
CA MET A 237 -4.73 -8.38 10.07
C MET A 237 -6.23 -8.40 9.77
N ARG A 238 -6.85 -9.58 9.66
CA ARG A 238 -8.30 -9.71 9.48
C ARG A 238 -9.08 -9.20 10.68
N ARG A 239 -8.67 -9.55 11.89
CA ARG A 239 -9.30 -9.06 13.12
C ARG A 239 -9.21 -7.52 13.22
N ARG A 240 -8.06 -6.95 12.87
CA ARG A 240 -7.86 -5.49 12.84
C ARG A 240 -8.71 -4.81 11.77
N ALA A 241 -8.84 -5.43 10.58
CA ALA A 241 -9.73 -4.93 9.53
C ALA A 241 -11.20 -4.93 9.98
N ASN A 242 -11.64 -5.98 10.67
CA ASN A 242 -13.00 -6.04 11.24
C ASN A 242 -13.19 -4.99 12.36
N ALA A 243 -12.22 -4.84 13.25
CA ALA A 243 -12.25 -3.80 14.28
C ALA A 243 -12.36 -2.40 13.67
N TRP A 244 -11.57 -2.14 12.61
CA TRP A 244 -11.66 -0.88 11.86
C TRP A 244 -13.06 -0.66 11.26
N ALA A 245 -13.63 -1.67 10.58
CA ALA A 245 -14.95 -1.55 9.96
C ALA A 245 -16.08 -1.31 10.96
N MET A 246 -15.87 -1.73 12.21
CA MET A 246 -16.82 -1.54 13.31
C MET A 246 -16.56 -0.28 14.15
N GLY A 247 -15.47 0.45 13.88
CA GLY A 247 -15.04 1.58 14.70
C GLY A 247 -14.47 1.19 16.06
N ASP A 248 -14.05 -0.07 16.24
CA ASP A 248 -13.53 -0.58 17.52
C ASP A 248 -12.06 -0.17 17.72
N LEU A 249 -11.86 1.07 18.13
CA LEU A 249 -10.52 1.63 18.37
C LEU A 249 -9.75 0.91 19.50
N PRO A 250 -10.38 0.53 20.64
CA PRO A 250 -9.71 -0.26 21.66
C PRO A 250 -9.13 -1.56 21.10
N MET A 251 -9.91 -2.30 20.31
CA MET A 251 -9.43 -3.54 19.68
C MET A 251 -8.31 -3.25 18.67
N MET A 252 -8.41 -2.18 17.87
CA MET A 252 -7.35 -1.80 16.95
C MET A 252 -6.03 -1.51 17.66
N ARG A 253 -6.09 -0.79 18.80
CA ARG A 253 -4.90 -0.50 19.63
C ARG A 253 -4.33 -1.78 20.27
N GLN A 254 -5.18 -2.68 20.76
CA GLN A 254 -4.76 -3.95 21.34
C GLN A 254 -4.08 -4.88 20.31
N LEU A 255 -4.54 -4.83 19.05
CA LEU A 255 -4.00 -5.61 17.93
C LEU A 255 -2.88 -4.87 17.20
N ASP A 256 -2.30 -3.83 17.80
CA ASP A 256 -1.22 -3.07 17.17
C ASP A 256 -0.01 -3.96 16.91
N PHE A 257 0.55 -3.81 15.72
CA PHE A 257 1.73 -4.54 15.28
C PHE A 257 2.70 -3.55 14.65
N PRO A 258 4.01 -3.70 14.89
CA PRO A 258 5.00 -2.82 14.26
C PRO A 258 4.75 -2.76 12.75
N ASP A 259 4.57 -1.54 12.23
CA ASP A 259 4.33 -1.35 10.81
C ASP A 259 5.65 -1.58 10.05
N GLU A 260 5.73 -2.68 9.28
CA GLU A 260 6.91 -2.98 8.44
C GLU A 260 7.26 -1.82 7.50
N LYS A 261 6.28 -0.97 7.18
CA LYS A 261 6.51 0.21 6.36
C LYS A 261 7.44 1.22 7.05
N ILE A 262 7.47 1.26 8.38
CA ILE A 262 8.36 2.15 9.12
C ILE A 262 9.80 1.77 8.84
N ALA A 263 10.17 0.50 9.02
CA ALA A 263 11.53 0.02 8.78
C ALA A 263 11.92 0.11 7.29
N CYS A 264 10.98 -0.22 6.39
CA CYS A 264 11.22 -0.14 4.95
C CYS A 264 11.37 1.32 4.48
N ASN A 265 10.57 2.24 5.03
CA ASN A 265 10.72 3.66 4.74
C ASN A 265 12.01 4.23 5.34
N ALA A 266 12.40 3.81 6.53
CA ALA A 266 13.67 4.22 7.15
C ALA A 266 14.85 3.79 6.27
N ALA A 267 14.90 2.53 5.85
CA ALA A 267 15.95 2.00 4.97
C ALA A 267 16.12 2.82 3.68
N LEU A 268 15.01 3.31 3.12
CA LEU A 268 15.04 4.16 1.94
C LEU A 268 15.39 5.61 2.26
N MET A 269 14.70 6.21 3.24
CA MET A 269 14.80 7.65 3.54
C MET A 269 16.12 8.04 4.22
N GLU A 270 16.74 7.11 4.95
CA GLU A 270 18.06 7.32 5.56
C GLU A 270 19.22 6.98 4.62
N SER A 271 18.91 6.43 3.44
CA SER A 271 19.92 6.09 2.45
C SER A 271 20.64 7.35 1.92
N LYS A 272 21.94 7.18 1.60
CA LYS A 272 22.73 8.23 0.94
C LYS A 272 22.12 8.67 -0.38
N TRP A 273 21.39 7.77 -1.06
CA TRP A 273 20.71 8.07 -2.32
C TRP A 273 19.63 9.15 -2.15
N VAL A 274 18.77 9.03 -1.13
CA VAL A 274 17.71 10.02 -0.88
C VAL A 274 18.29 11.39 -0.59
N ASN A 275 19.41 11.46 0.15
CA ASN A 275 20.07 12.72 0.46
C ASN A 275 20.57 13.46 -0.80
N ASN A 276 20.84 12.73 -1.89
CA ASN A 276 21.26 13.28 -3.17
C ASN A 276 20.08 13.65 -4.09
N VAL A 277 18.86 13.20 -3.77
CA VAL A 277 17.66 13.55 -4.55
C VAL A 277 17.17 14.93 -4.12
N LYS A 278 17.24 15.90 -5.04
CA LYS A 278 16.79 17.26 -4.78
C LYS A 278 15.34 17.29 -4.28
N GLY A 279 15.13 17.89 -3.13
CA GLY A 279 13.80 18.01 -2.54
C GLY A 279 13.30 16.77 -1.82
N ALA A 280 14.10 15.71 -1.67
CA ALA A 280 13.70 14.51 -0.90
C ALA A 280 14.06 14.64 0.59
N SER A 281 14.93 15.55 0.96
CA SER A 281 15.29 15.78 2.37
C SER A 281 14.08 16.28 3.18
N ASN A 282 14.01 15.87 4.44
CA ASN A 282 12.95 16.29 5.38
C ASN A 282 11.52 16.05 4.87
N MET A 283 11.34 15.04 3.97
CA MET A 283 10.07 14.82 3.28
C MET A 283 8.91 14.60 4.25
N ARG A 284 9.11 13.78 5.30
CA ARG A 284 8.07 13.54 6.31
C ARG A 284 7.60 14.84 6.98
N GLN A 285 8.55 15.72 7.33
CA GLN A 285 8.23 17.02 7.94
C GLN A 285 7.48 17.94 6.96
N ARG A 286 7.91 17.96 5.69
CA ARG A 286 7.27 18.76 4.64
C ARG A 286 5.84 18.28 4.36
N VAL A 287 5.63 16.96 4.27
CA VAL A 287 4.29 16.37 4.09
C VAL A 287 3.40 16.73 5.28
N LYS A 288 3.92 16.59 6.51
CA LYS A 288 3.20 16.95 7.74
C LYS A 288 2.83 18.44 7.74
N ALA A 289 3.78 19.32 7.42
CA ALA A 289 3.57 20.76 7.35
C ALA A 289 2.53 21.16 6.29
N SER A 290 2.62 20.54 5.09
CA SER A 290 1.65 20.77 4.00
C SER A 290 0.23 20.41 4.40
N TRP A 291 0.04 19.22 5.01
CA TRP A 291 -1.27 18.80 5.46
C TRP A 291 -1.80 19.66 6.58
N LEU A 292 -0.98 19.98 7.59
CA LEU A 292 -1.39 20.85 8.70
C LEU A 292 -1.80 22.24 8.22
N ALA A 293 -1.04 22.83 7.29
CA ALA A 293 -1.40 24.12 6.72
C ALA A 293 -2.76 24.10 6.01
N ALA A 294 -3.05 23.04 5.26
CA ALA A 294 -4.36 22.84 4.62
C ALA A 294 -5.48 22.66 5.66
N ALA A 295 -5.25 21.85 6.69
CA ALA A 295 -6.21 21.63 7.77
C ALA A 295 -6.53 22.92 8.55
N GLU A 296 -5.50 23.71 8.90
CA GLU A 296 -5.66 25.00 9.59
C GLU A 296 -6.41 26.03 8.72
N LYS A 297 -6.11 26.04 7.41
CA LYS A 297 -6.84 26.88 6.46
C LYS A 297 -8.31 26.48 6.40
N SER A 298 -8.61 25.21 6.28
CA SER A 298 -10.00 24.73 6.25
C SER A 298 -10.75 25.07 7.53
N LEU A 299 -10.12 24.88 8.69
CA LEU A 299 -10.69 25.28 10.00
C LEU A 299 -10.88 26.79 10.18
N ALA A 300 -10.23 27.60 9.34
CA ALA A 300 -10.42 29.06 9.35
C ALA A 300 -11.50 29.52 8.37
N THR A 301 -11.81 28.75 7.33
CA THR A 301 -12.66 29.21 6.22
C THR A 301 -13.96 28.43 6.04
N ASN A 302 -13.96 27.12 6.36
CA ASN A 302 -15.08 26.23 6.08
C ASN A 302 -15.80 25.86 7.36
N ARG A 303 -17.14 25.84 7.33
CA ARG A 303 -17.94 25.32 8.45
C ARG A 303 -17.76 23.81 8.63
N SER A 304 -17.64 23.09 7.54
CA SER A 304 -17.40 21.64 7.55
C SER A 304 -16.43 21.24 6.45
N THR A 305 -15.44 20.43 6.80
CA THR A 305 -14.48 19.83 5.88
C THR A 305 -14.31 18.37 6.25
N LEU A 306 -14.25 17.47 5.27
CA LEU A 306 -13.83 16.09 5.48
C LEU A 306 -12.35 15.95 5.10
N ALA A 307 -11.58 15.27 5.92
CA ALA A 307 -10.19 14.87 5.61
C ALA A 307 -10.03 13.35 5.69
N VAL A 308 -9.06 12.81 4.96
CA VAL A 308 -8.69 11.39 5.03
C VAL A 308 -7.27 11.29 5.54
N LEU A 309 -7.10 10.62 6.69
CA LEU A 309 -5.79 10.25 7.24
C LEU A 309 -5.69 8.74 7.44
N SER A 310 -4.47 8.20 7.43
CA SER A 310 -4.29 6.81 7.84
C SER A 310 -4.48 6.67 9.35
N MET A 311 -4.91 5.49 9.80
CA MET A 311 -4.99 5.19 11.23
C MET A 311 -3.65 5.41 11.93
N SER A 312 -2.52 5.12 11.28
CA SER A 312 -1.19 5.37 11.84
C SER A 312 -0.91 6.86 12.11
N GLU A 313 -1.39 7.77 11.26
CA GLU A 313 -1.27 9.22 11.50
C GLU A 313 -2.20 9.73 12.60
N LEU A 314 -3.30 9.02 12.84
CA LEU A 314 -4.28 9.36 13.89
C LEU A 314 -3.84 8.85 15.27
N THR A 315 -3.20 7.68 15.32
CA THR A 315 -2.81 7.03 16.58
C THR A 315 -1.36 7.30 17.00
N SER A 316 -0.50 7.74 16.06
CA SER A 316 0.90 8.04 16.38
C SER A 316 1.04 9.26 17.30
N PRO A 317 1.90 9.20 18.33
CA PRO A 317 2.23 10.36 19.16
C PRO A 317 2.86 11.50 18.36
N ASP A 318 3.53 11.19 17.25
CA ASP A 318 4.13 12.16 16.33
C ASP A 318 3.26 12.41 15.09
N GLY A 319 2.03 11.91 15.08
CA GLY A 319 1.11 12.01 13.96
C GLY A 319 0.52 13.41 13.77
N MET A 320 -0.32 13.53 12.76
CA MET A 320 -0.97 14.81 12.41
C MET A 320 -2.04 15.21 13.41
N LEU A 321 -2.78 14.23 13.96
CA LEU A 321 -3.78 14.51 15.00
C LEU A 321 -3.12 15.03 16.29
N ALA A 322 -2.03 14.43 16.72
CA ALA A 322 -1.25 14.89 17.87
C ALA A 322 -0.72 16.32 17.65
N ALA A 323 -0.30 16.65 16.44
CA ALA A 323 0.15 18.00 16.12
C ALA A 323 -0.98 19.04 16.19
N LEU A 324 -2.20 18.70 15.76
CA LEU A 324 -3.37 19.58 15.93
C LEU A 324 -3.70 19.79 17.41
N ARG A 325 -3.61 18.73 18.24
CA ARG A 325 -3.80 18.83 19.69
C ARG A 325 -2.77 19.77 20.33
N THR A 326 -1.49 19.64 19.97
CA THR A 326 -0.42 20.53 20.45
C THR A 326 -0.66 21.99 20.06
N LYS A 327 -1.30 22.25 18.92
CA LYS A 327 -1.68 23.59 18.48
C LYS A 327 -2.94 24.15 19.18
N GLY A 328 -3.55 23.40 20.11
CA GLY A 328 -4.67 23.85 20.93
C GLY A 328 -6.04 23.62 20.31
N TYR A 329 -6.15 22.83 19.23
CA TYR A 329 -7.48 22.48 18.69
C TYR A 329 -8.20 21.48 19.62
N GLN A 330 -9.50 21.67 19.77
CA GLN A 330 -10.36 20.70 20.46
C GLN A 330 -10.54 19.48 19.56
N ILE A 331 -10.31 18.30 20.11
CA ILE A 331 -10.41 17.03 19.39
C ILE A 331 -11.35 16.11 20.16
N ASP A 332 -12.46 15.76 19.52
CA ASP A 332 -13.39 14.75 19.98
C ASP A 332 -13.04 13.43 19.28
N GLU A 333 -12.57 12.46 20.06
CA GLU A 333 -12.26 11.11 19.56
C GLU A 333 -13.56 10.30 19.46
N PRO A 334 -13.72 9.43 18.45
CA PRO A 334 -14.88 8.53 18.38
C PRO A 334 -14.83 7.52 19.54
N GLU A 335 -16.02 7.22 20.07
CA GLU A 335 -16.23 6.25 21.16
C GLU A 335 -16.02 4.79 20.72
#